data_8acb00b2f8986ad55c3cf3419a86e394
#
_entry.id   8acb00b2f8986ad55c3cf3419a86e394
#
_cell.length_a   1.000
_cell.length_b   1.000
_cell.length_c   1.000
_cell.angle_alpha   90.00
_cell.angle_beta   90.00
_cell.angle_gamma   90.00
#
_symmetry.space_group_name_H-M   'P 1'
#
loop_
_entity.id
_entity.type
_entity.pdbx_description
1 polymer ?
#
loop_
_entity_poly.entity_id
_entity_poly.type
_entity_poly.pdbx_seq_one_letter_code
_entity_poly.pdbx_strand_id
1 'polypeptide(L)'
;AAEKLFISQPSLSANVKRVEHHIGYPIFDRSTKPLSLTECGVQYIKAVEKIKSIQNEFEGFANDWGDLKKGTLTLGGSNLFSSWILPPLIADFARRYPLIQISLVEETTANLARMLRHGQLDLMLDSSVLDATIYSCRKFQEEHLILAVPGAFPINNTLRSYQLPVEDILSKKFLEESCPPVPLTRFKSEPFIMLKPENDTGKRARMICQNNLFEPNIILEMDQQMTSYNITCSGMGISFIGDIMLSKVPLTSDVVYYKLPACESSRDIRFYWKNGRYQTRAMEEFLKM
;
A
#
# COMPACT_ATOMS: atom_id res chain seq x y z
N ALA A 1 10.39 12.73 22.61
CA ALA A 1 10.64 11.30 22.92
C ALA A 1 10.31 11.01 24.40
N ALA A 2 10.85 11.77 25.38
CA ALA A 2 10.62 11.56 26.82
C ALA A 2 9.14 11.61 27.21
N GLU A 3 8.39 12.56 26.69
CA GLU A 3 6.93 12.67 26.90
C GLU A 3 6.17 11.43 26.41
N LYS A 4 6.54 10.89 25.24
CA LYS A 4 5.91 9.66 24.70
C LYS A 4 6.18 8.41 25.57
N LEU A 5 7.23 8.43 26.37
CA LEU A 5 7.61 7.34 27.26
C LEU A 5 7.19 7.58 28.71
N PHE A 6 6.50 8.69 28.99
CA PHE A 6 6.08 9.10 30.35
C PHE A 6 7.25 9.13 31.36
N ILE A 7 8.45 9.52 30.91
CA ILE A 7 9.65 9.67 31.74
C ILE A 7 10.24 11.07 31.58
N SER A 8 11.05 11.49 32.54
CA SER A 8 11.78 12.76 32.41
C SER A 8 12.89 12.68 31.36
N GLN A 9 13.18 13.82 30.71
CA GLN A 9 14.28 13.90 29.73
C GLN A 9 15.65 13.50 30.33
N PRO A 10 16.00 13.88 31.59
CA PRO A 10 17.22 13.38 32.23
C PRO A 10 17.24 11.85 32.39
N SER A 11 16.11 11.22 32.76
CA SER A 11 16.00 9.77 32.87
C SER A 11 16.21 9.08 31.52
N LEU A 12 15.60 9.62 30.46
CA LEU A 12 15.81 9.08 29.11
C LEU A 12 17.29 9.16 28.71
N SER A 13 17.91 10.32 28.91
CA SER A 13 19.34 10.53 28.60
C SER A 13 20.26 9.61 29.41
N ALA A 14 19.95 9.40 30.68
CA ALA A 14 20.71 8.47 31.55
C ALA A 14 20.58 7.02 31.08
N ASN A 15 19.38 6.59 30.68
CA ASN A 15 19.14 5.25 30.15
C ASN A 15 19.90 5.02 28.84
N VAL A 16 19.87 5.97 27.90
CA VAL A 16 20.66 5.89 26.67
C VAL A 16 22.15 5.79 26.97
N LYS A 17 22.69 6.65 27.85
CA LYS A 17 24.12 6.60 28.25
C LYS A 17 24.49 5.27 28.88
N ARG A 18 23.62 4.67 29.71
CA ARG A 18 23.85 3.35 30.31
C ARG A 18 23.99 2.27 29.26
N VAL A 19 23.13 2.30 28.23
CA VAL A 19 23.20 1.36 27.10
C VAL A 19 24.47 1.59 26.28
N GLU A 20 24.80 2.83 25.96
CA GLU A 20 26.04 3.18 25.24
C GLU A 20 27.28 2.72 26.00
N HIS A 21 27.30 2.90 27.33
CA HIS A 21 28.39 2.43 28.19
C HIS A 21 28.50 0.89 28.21
N HIS A 22 27.37 0.19 28.24
CA HIS A 22 27.33 -1.28 28.19
C HIS A 22 27.86 -1.83 26.86
N ILE A 23 27.52 -1.17 25.75
CA ILE A 23 27.98 -1.55 24.41
C ILE A 23 29.44 -1.15 24.15
N GLY A 24 29.93 -0.11 24.85
CA GLY A 24 31.24 0.48 24.65
C GLY A 24 31.34 1.49 23.49
N TYR A 25 30.25 1.76 22.79
CA TYR A 25 30.16 2.68 21.65
C TYR A 25 28.92 3.58 21.73
N PRO A 26 29.02 4.84 21.23
CA PRO A 26 27.87 5.72 21.16
C PRO A 26 26.84 5.22 20.12
N ILE A 27 25.57 5.25 20.49
CA ILE A 27 24.44 4.96 19.60
C ILE A 27 24.04 6.21 18.82
N PHE A 28 24.12 7.39 19.47
CA PHE A 28 23.72 8.66 18.87
C PHE A 28 24.93 9.56 18.63
N ASP A 29 24.98 10.16 17.44
CA ASP A 29 25.89 11.26 17.13
C ASP A 29 25.30 12.56 17.67
N ARG A 30 25.92 13.10 18.72
CA ARG A 30 25.50 14.33 19.40
C ARG A 30 26.06 15.60 18.77
N SER A 31 26.94 15.46 17.79
CA SER A 31 27.51 16.59 17.04
C SER A 31 26.55 17.14 16.00
N THR A 32 25.54 16.34 15.58
CA THR A 32 24.58 16.68 14.54
C THR A 32 23.28 17.27 15.10
N LYS A 33 22.67 18.19 14.36
CA LYS A 33 21.32 18.71 14.62
C LYS A 33 20.52 18.64 13.30
N PRO A 34 19.44 17.83 13.24
CA PRO A 34 18.91 16.97 14.30
C PRO A 34 19.83 15.82 14.68
N LEU A 35 19.63 15.27 15.89
CA LEU A 35 20.37 14.13 16.42
C LEU A 35 20.26 12.94 15.45
N SER A 36 21.39 12.37 15.04
CA SER A 36 21.48 11.23 14.13
C SER A 36 22.00 9.97 14.83
N LEU A 37 21.83 8.81 14.20
CA LEU A 37 22.43 7.56 14.66
C LEU A 37 23.86 7.46 14.16
N THR A 38 24.76 6.91 14.99
CA THR A 38 26.07 6.44 14.55
C THR A 38 25.92 5.15 13.74
N GLU A 39 26.98 4.70 13.08
CA GLU A 39 26.98 3.38 12.42
C GLU A 39 26.69 2.26 13.42
N CYS A 40 27.30 2.29 14.61
CA CYS A 40 26.98 1.38 15.70
C CYS A 40 25.51 1.48 16.12
N GLY A 41 24.96 2.70 16.21
CA GLY A 41 23.55 2.95 16.53
C GLY A 41 22.60 2.32 15.52
N VAL A 42 22.89 2.43 14.23
CA VAL A 42 22.09 1.78 13.17
C VAL A 42 22.08 0.26 13.35
N GLN A 43 23.23 -0.36 13.62
CA GLN A 43 23.28 -1.82 13.85
C GLN A 43 22.59 -2.23 15.16
N TYR A 44 22.72 -1.42 16.20
CA TYR A 44 22.06 -1.66 17.48
C TYR A 44 20.53 -1.64 17.33
N ILE A 45 19.96 -0.64 16.65
CA ILE A 45 18.51 -0.56 16.41
C ILE A 45 18.04 -1.78 15.61
N LYS A 46 18.78 -2.18 14.55
CA LYS A 46 18.46 -3.41 13.81
C LYS A 46 18.44 -4.66 14.68
N ALA A 47 19.38 -4.77 15.62
CA ALA A 47 19.42 -5.90 16.56
C ALA A 47 18.24 -5.89 17.53
N VAL A 48 17.91 -4.73 18.10
CA VAL A 48 16.75 -4.54 19.00
C VAL A 48 15.44 -4.86 18.27
N GLU A 49 15.27 -4.42 17.03
CA GLU A 49 14.10 -4.73 16.22
C GLU A 49 13.93 -6.25 16.02
N LYS A 50 15.03 -6.99 15.78
CA LYS A 50 15.00 -8.44 15.67
C LYS A 50 14.60 -9.11 16.99
N ILE A 51 15.16 -8.67 18.11
CA ILE A 51 14.81 -9.20 19.44
C ILE A 51 13.33 -8.98 19.72
N LYS A 52 12.82 -7.78 19.46
CA LYS A 52 11.41 -7.45 19.62
C LYS A 52 10.51 -8.30 18.71
N SER A 53 10.94 -8.56 17.48
CA SER A 53 10.21 -9.45 16.55
C SER A 53 10.10 -10.87 17.11
N ILE A 54 11.19 -11.43 17.64
CA ILE A 54 11.20 -12.77 18.24
C ILE A 54 10.29 -12.81 19.47
N GLN A 55 10.34 -11.79 20.31
CA GLN A 55 9.48 -11.68 21.48
C GLN A 55 7.99 -11.64 21.10
N ASN A 56 7.63 -10.78 20.14
CA ASN A 56 6.25 -10.70 19.64
C ASN A 56 5.77 -12.04 19.04
N GLU A 57 6.67 -12.76 18.33
CA GLU A 57 6.36 -14.06 17.75
C GLU A 57 6.07 -15.09 18.84
N PHE A 58 6.88 -15.13 19.91
CA PHE A 58 6.64 -16.00 21.07
C PHE A 58 5.35 -15.63 21.81
N GLU A 59 5.08 -14.35 22.01
CA GLU A 59 3.83 -13.89 22.62
C GLU A 59 2.61 -14.29 21.76
N GLY A 60 2.71 -14.21 20.43
CA GLY A 60 1.70 -14.72 19.51
C GLY A 60 1.44 -16.20 19.68
N PHE A 61 2.51 -17.01 19.69
CA PHE A 61 2.42 -18.45 19.94
C PHE A 61 1.80 -18.77 21.31
N ALA A 62 2.22 -18.06 22.35
CA ALA A 62 1.69 -18.27 23.70
C ALA A 62 0.19 -17.89 23.81
N ASN A 63 -0.24 -16.85 23.12
CA ASN A 63 -1.64 -16.46 23.06
C ASN A 63 -2.52 -17.44 22.27
N ASP A 64 -1.98 -18.11 21.26
CA ASP A 64 -2.69 -19.11 20.47
C ASP A 64 -2.95 -20.43 21.23
N TRP A 65 -2.23 -20.65 22.33
CA TRP A 65 -2.47 -21.80 23.22
C TRP A 65 -3.84 -21.76 23.93
N GLY A 66 -4.48 -20.60 23.94
CA GLY A 66 -5.87 -20.42 24.39
C GLY A 66 -6.75 -20.00 23.21
N ASP A 67 -8.02 -20.37 23.20
CA ASP A 67 -9.03 -20.21 22.14
C ASP A 67 -9.18 -18.76 21.57
N LEU A 68 -8.16 -18.15 20.95
CA LEU A 68 -8.21 -16.80 20.32
C LEU A 68 -8.81 -15.70 21.24
N LYS A 69 -8.67 -15.87 22.54
CA LYS A 69 -9.31 -14.98 23.52
C LYS A 69 -8.58 -13.66 23.70
N LYS A 70 -7.29 -13.59 23.33
CA LYS A 70 -6.46 -12.36 23.42
C LYS A 70 -5.35 -12.41 22.38
N GLY A 71 -4.92 -11.26 21.91
CA GLY A 71 -3.81 -11.16 20.98
C GLY A 71 -3.79 -9.82 20.28
N THR A 72 -2.81 -9.64 19.39
CA THR A 72 -2.67 -8.46 18.56
C THR A 72 -2.60 -8.88 17.10
N LEU A 73 -3.12 -8.04 16.21
CA LEU A 73 -2.99 -8.18 14.75
C LEU A 73 -2.63 -6.80 14.18
N THR A 74 -1.43 -6.69 13.63
CA THR A 74 -0.96 -5.45 13.00
C THR A 74 -0.99 -5.58 11.50
N LEU A 75 -1.85 -4.79 10.86
CA LEU A 75 -2.06 -4.76 9.43
C LEU A 75 -1.38 -3.54 8.82
N GLY A 76 -0.87 -3.68 7.61
CA GLY A 76 -0.30 -2.57 6.85
C GLY A 76 -0.88 -2.48 5.45
N GLY A 77 -1.02 -1.25 4.95
CA GLY A 77 -1.43 -0.98 3.57
C GLY A 77 -1.07 0.43 3.13
N SER A 78 -0.94 0.64 1.83
CA SER A 78 -0.86 2.00 1.28
C SER A 78 -2.21 2.71 1.44
N ASN A 79 -2.24 4.02 1.15
CA ASN A 79 -3.42 4.86 1.37
C ASN A 79 -4.73 4.25 0.84
N LEU A 80 -4.76 3.75 -0.41
CA LEU A 80 -5.96 3.13 -0.97
C LEU A 80 -6.43 1.93 -0.15
N PHE A 81 -5.51 1.03 0.22
CA PHE A 81 -5.85 -0.18 0.96
C PHE A 81 -6.26 0.13 2.40
N SER A 82 -5.55 1.05 3.06
CA SER A 82 -5.82 1.45 4.44
C SER A 82 -7.10 2.26 4.59
N SER A 83 -7.47 3.04 3.58
CA SER A 83 -8.68 3.87 3.64
C SER A 83 -9.95 3.13 3.21
N TRP A 84 -9.85 2.15 2.29
CA TRP A 84 -11.04 1.62 1.63
C TRP A 84 -11.18 0.10 1.66
N ILE A 85 -10.08 -0.64 1.64
CA ILE A 85 -10.14 -2.11 1.54
C ILE A 85 -10.04 -2.77 2.91
N LEU A 86 -9.06 -2.38 3.72
CA LEU A 86 -8.85 -2.96 5.05
C LEU A 86 -9.94 -2.60 6.07
N PRO A 87 -10.51 -1.38 6.12
CA PRO A 87 -11.48 -1.03 7.16
C PRO A 87 -12.70 -1.94 7.25
N PRO A 88 -13.41 -2.30 6.16
CA PRO A 88 -14.54 -3.22 6.26
C PRO A 88 -14.12 -4.63 6.72
N LEU A 89 -12.93 -5.13 6.31
CA LEU A 89 -12.39 -6.40 6.78
C LEU A 89 -12.06 -6.34 8.27
N ILE A 90 -11.43 -5.25 8.71
CA ILE A 90 -11.11 -5.01 10.13
C ILE A 90 -12.39 -4.96 10.95
N ALA A 91 -13.43 -4.26 10.49
CA ALA A 91 -14.69 -4.14 11.20
C ALA A 91 -15.40 -5.50 11.34
N ASP A 92 -15.38 -6.33 10.30
CA ASP A 92 -15.96 -7.67 10.36
C ASP A 92 -15.13 -8.60 11.27
N PHE A 93 -13.81 -8.54 11.18
CA PHE A 93 -12.91 -9.30 12.04
C PHE A 93 -13.08 -8.92 13.52
N ALA A 94 -13.13 -7.62 13.84
CA ALA A 94 -13.30 -7.13 15.21
C ALA A 94 -14.65 -7.58 15.82
N ARG A 95 -15.70 -7.69 15.02
CA ARG A 95 -16.99 -8.24 15.49
C ARG A 95 -16.90 -9.72 15.84
N ARG A 96 -16.14 -10.51 15.08
CA ARG A 96 -15.96 -11.96 15.32
C ARG A 96 -15.00 -12.24 16.47
N TYR A 97 -13.97 -11.40 16.61
CA TYR A 97 -12.87 -11.57 17.57
C TYR A 97 -12.65 -10.30 18.42
N PRO A 98 -13.61 -9.93 19.30
CA PRO A 98 -13.61 -8.62 19.99
C PRO A 98 -12.47 -8.43 21.00
N LEU A 99 -11.75 -9.50 21.36
CA LEU A 99 -10.62 -9.43 22.29
C LEU A 99 -9.26 -9.35 21.59
N ILE A 100 -9.23 -9.40 20.25
CA ILE A 100 -8.02 -9.18 19.45
C ILE A 100 -7.84 -7.68 19.24
N GLN A 101 -6.72 -7.14 19.69
CA GLN A 101 -6.36 -5.75 19.44
C GLN A 101 -5.80 -5.61 18.03
N ILE A 102 -6.48 -4.80 17.20
CA ILE A 102 -6.06 -4.56 15.82
C ILE A 102 -5.37 -3.20 15.71
N SER A 103 -4.23 -3.18 15.02
CA SER A 103 -3.52 -1.97 14.63
C SER A 103 -3.45 -1.88 13.12
N LEU A 104 -3.71 -0.69 12.56
CA LEU A 104 -3.58 -0.42 11.13
C LEU A 104 -2.48 0.62 10.92
N VAL A 105 -1.54 0.31 10.03
CA VAL A 105 -0.42 1.17 9.65
C VAL A 105 -0.56 1.56 8.19
N GLU A 106 -0.63 2.85 7.94
CA GLU A 106 -0.60 3.42 6.60
C GLU A 106 0.82 3.95 6.31
N GLU A 107 1.45 3.41 5.26
CA GLU A 107 2.79 3.79 4.84
C GLU A 107 3.02 3.48 3.34
N THR A 108 4.18 3.88 2.82
CA THR A 108 4.60 3.48 1.47
C THR A 108 4.91 1.98 1.41
N THR A 109 4.73 1.36 0.23
CA THR A 109 5.04 -0.07 0.00
C THR A 109 6.44 -0.44 0.51
N ALA A 110 7.47 0.39 0.25
CA ALA A 110 8.84 0.13 0.68
C ALA A 110 8.98 0.10 2.21
N ASN A 111 8.34 1.05 2.92
CA ASN A 111 8.33 1.10 4.37
C ASN A 111 7.55 -0.08 4.97
N LEU A 112 6.39 -0.40 4.42
CA LEU A 112 5.58 -1.54 4.86
C LEU A 112 6.34 -2.86 4.69
N ALA A 113 6.99 -3.09 3.54
CA ALA A 113 7.80 -4.28 3.32
C ALA A 113 8.96 -4.37 4.32
N ARG A 114 9.62 -3.24 4.62
CA ARG A 114 10.65 -3.19 5.65
C ARG A 114 10.09 -3.53 7.04
N MET A 115 8.94 -2.95 7.42
CA MET A 115 8.27 -3.23 8.70
C MET A 115 7.86 -4.70 8.81
N LEU A 116 7.33 -5.27 7.73
CA LEU A 116 6.96 -6.68 7.65
C LEU A 116 8.19 -7.59 7.84
N ARG A 117 9.32 -7.25 7.18
CA ARG A 117 10.58 -7.97 7.32
C ARG A 117 11.12 -7.96 8.75
N HIS A 118 10.92 -6.86 9.47
CA HIS A 118 11.36 -6.70 10.87
C HIS A 118 10.32 -7.17 11.89
N GLY A 119 9.18 -7.75 11.45
CA GLY A 119 8.14 -8.26 12.34
C GLY A 119 7.32 -7.18 13.06
N GLN A 120 7.37 -5.95 12.56
CA GLN A 120 6.57 -4.83 13.06
C GLN A 120 5.15 -4.83 12.48
N LEU A 121 4.92 -5.57 11.39
CA LEU A 121 3.62 -5.89 10.82
C LEU A 121 3.43 -7.40 10.80
N ASP A 122 2.20 -7.85 10.94
CA ASP A 122 1.81 -9.24 10.76
C ASP A 122 1.43 -9.54 9.32
N LEU A 123 0.57 -8.70 8.75
CA LEU A 123 0.11 -8.79 7.37
C LEU A 123 0.22 -7.42 6.68
N MET A 124 0.56 -7.43 5.41
CA MET A 124 0.58 -6.27 4.52
C MET A 124 -0.30 -6.55 3.31
N LEU A 125 -1.19 -5.63 2.97
CA LEU A 125 -1.97 -5.68 1.72
C LEU A 125 -1.35 -4.76 0.70
N ASP A 126 -0.95 -5.30 -0.47
CA ASP A 126 -0.33 -4.52 -1.54
C ASP A 126 -0.55 -5.17 -2.92
N SER A 127 -0.40 -4.38 -3.98
CA SER A 127 -0.42 -4.82 -5.37
C SER A 127 0.97 -5.09 -5.97
N SER A 128 2.02 -4.62 -5.32
CA SER A 128 3.41 -4.82 -5.76
C SER A 128 3.84 -6.27 -5.58
N VAL A 129 4.70 -6.75 -6.46
CA VAL A 129 5.31 -8.08 -6.33
C VAL A 129 6.52 -7.96 -5.41
N LEU A 130 6.45 -8.58 -4.22
CA LEU A 130 7.55 -8.63 -3.27
C LEU A 130 8.42 -9.89 -3.50
N ASP A 131 9.65 -9.85 -2.99
CA ASP A 131 10.61 -10.95 -3.10
C ASP A 131 10.11 -12.21 -2.38
N ALA A 132 9.81 -13.26 -3.14
CA ALA A 132 9.30 -14.54 -2.62
C ALA A 132 10.29 -15.30 -1.73
N THR A 133 11.58 -14.94 -1.74
CA THR A 133 12.57 -15.50 -0.80
C THR A 133 12.42 -14.94 0.61
N ILE A 134 11.81 -13.77 0.75
CA ILE A 134 11.63 -13.05 2.01
C ILE A 134 10.18 -13.08 2.48
N TYR A 135 9.23 -13.06 1.56
CA TYR A 135 7.81 -12.91 1.86
C TYR A 135 6.97 -14.03 1.24
N SER A 136 6.10 -14.63 2.03
CA SER A 136 4.99 -15.42 1.54
C SER A 136 3.80 -14.53 1.21
N CYS A 137 2.93 -14.99 0.33
CA CYS A 137 1.73 -14.23 -0.01
C CYS A 137 0.52 -15.12 -0.28
N ARG A 138 -0.66 -14.50 -0.19
CA ARG A 138 -1.94 -15.07 -0.62
C ARG A 138 -2.66 -14.03 -1.47
N LYS A 139 -3.14 -14.45 -2.66
CA LYS A 139 -4.00 -13.60 -3.50
C LYS A 139 -5.28 -13.28 -2.74
N PHE A 140 -5.60 -12.00 -2.67
CA PHE A 140 -6.85 -11.49 -2.12
C PHE A 140 -7.87 -11.28 -3.24
N GLN A 141 -7.52 -10.45 -4.22
CA GLN A 141 -8.36 -10.20 -5.39
C GLN A 141 -7.53 -9.71 -6.58
N GLU A 142 -8.15 -9.68 -7.75
CA GLU A 142 -7.56 -9.13 -8.96
C GLU A 142 -8.08 -7.70 -9.20
N GLU A 143 -7.17 -6.82 -9.62
CA GLU A 143 -7.45 -5.43 -9.99
C GLU A 143 -6.98 -5.18 -11.41
N HIS A 144 -7.71 -4.32 -12.12
CA HIS A 144 -7.34 -3.88 -13.46
C HIS A 144 -7.19 -2.36 -13.47
N LEU A 145 -6.08 -1.90 -14.05
CA LEU A 145 -5.91 -0.49 -14.33
C LEU A 145 -6.79 -0.08 -15.49
N ILE A 146 -7.42 1.07 -15.35
CA ILE A 146 -8.21 1.74 -16.39
C ILE A 146 -7.73 3.18 -16.52
N LEU A 147 -8.06 3.83 -17.62
CA LEU A 147 -7.77 5.24 -17.85
C LEU A 147 -8.97 6.07 -17.43
N ALA A 148 -8.74 7.07 -16.59
CA ALA A 148 -9.72 8.06 -16.17
C ALA A 148 -9.40 9.39 -16.88
N VAL A 149 -10.35 9.90 -17.65
CA VAL A 149 -10.21 11.09 -18.52
C VAL A 149 -11.23 12.13 -18.09
N PRO A 150 -10.85 13.42 -17.90
CA PRO A 150 -11.83 14.46 -17.59
C PRO A 150 -12.95 14.51 -18.64
N GLY A 151 -14.20 14.55 -18.19
CA GLY A 151 -15.38 14.53 -19.06
C GLY A 151 -15.42 15.69 -20.06
N ALA A 152 -14.89 16.85 -19.66
CA ALA A 152 -14.82 18.05 -20.51
C ALA A 152 -13.79 17.95 -21.65
N PHE A 153 -12.91 16.93 -21.68
CA PHE A 153 -11.90 16.85 -22.73
C PHE A 153 -12.52 16.51 -24.08
N PRO A 154 -12.24 17.33 -25.14
CA PRO A 154 -12.83 17.13 -26.46
C PRO A 154 -12.55 15.78 -27.10
N ILE A 155 -11.43 15.14 -26.73
CA ILE A 155 -11.04 13.82 -27.22
C ILE A 155 -12.12 12.77 -26.93
N ASN A 156 -12.90 12.89 -25.87
CA ASN A 156 -13.98 12.00 -25.51
C ASN A 156 -15.02 11.87 -26.62
N ASN A 157 -15.27 12.93 -27.40
CA ASN A 157 -16.23 12.93 -28.50
C ASN A 157 -15.79 12.04 -29.65
N THR A 158 -14.47 11.83 -29.83
CA THR A 158 -13.89 11.00 -30.91
C THR A 158 -13.72 9.54 -30.50
N LEU A 159 -13.84 9.24 -29.19
CA LEU A 159 -13.58 7.93 -28.60
C LEU A 159 -14.82 7.28 -27.95
N ARG A 160 -16.02 7.70 -28.36
CA ARG A 160 -17.30 7.22 -27.77
C ARG A 160 -17.43 5.71 -27.77
N SER A 161 -16.95 5.02 -28.80
CA SER A 161 -17.02 3.55 -28.91
C SER A 161 -16.11 2.81 -27.93
N TYR A 162 -15.19 3.51 -27.25
CA TYR A 162 -14.26 2.95 -26.27
C TYR A 162 -14.64 3.31 -24.83
N GLN A 163 -15.64 4.19 -24.63
CA GLN A 163 -16.05 4.64 -23.32
C GLN A 163 -16.69 3.49 -22.52
N LEU A 164 -16.29 3.36 -21.28
CA LEU A 164 -16.83 2.36 -20.37
C LEU A 164 -17.91 2.97 -19.48
N PRO A 165 -19.13 2.44 -19.47
CA PRO A 165 -20.09 2.71 -18.42
C PRO A 165 -19.54 2.25 -17.06
N VAL A 166 -19.80 3.02 -16.01
CA VAL A 166 -19.33 2.66 -14.67
C VAL A 166 -19.87 1.32 -14.22
N GLU A 167 -21.13 1.00 -14.58
CA GLU A 167 -21.80 -0.26 -14.29
C GLU A 167 -21.04 -1.46 -14.89
N ASP A 168 -20.47 -1.30 -16.09
CA ASP A 168 -19.68 -2.34 -16.74
C ASP A 168 -18.33 -2.52 -16.07
N ILE A 169 -17.74 -1.46 -15.50
CA ILE A 169 -16.51 -1.56 -14.71
C ILE A 169 -16.80 -2.28 -13.38
N LEU A 170 -17.84 -1.89 -12.67
CA LEU A 170 -18.22 -2.48 -11.37
C LEU A 170 -18.62 -3.96 -11.50
N SER A 171 -19.30 -4.33 -12.59
CA SER A 171 -19.69 -5.72 -12.89
C SER A 171 -18.60 -6.54 -13.58
N LYS A 172 -17.43 -5.95 -13.85
CA LYS A 172 -16.32 -6.56 -14.61
C LYS A 172 -16.65 -6.94 -16.06
N LYS A 173 -17.77 -6.51 -16.62
CA LYS A 173 -18.13 -6.74 -18.05
C LYS A 173 -17.12 -6.12 -19.01
N PHE A 174 -16.48 -5.02 -18.61
CA PHE A 174 -15.43 -4.39 -19.45
C PHE A 174 -14.25 -5.32 -19.78
N LEU A 175 -14.12 -6.45 -19.08
CA LEU A 175 -13.08 -7.45 -19.37
C LEU A 175 -13.41 -8.34 -20.57
N GLU A 176 -14.66 -8.38 -20.99
CA GLU A 176 -15.09 -9.15 -22.14
C GLU A 176 -14.38 -8.69 -23.43
N GLU A 177 -14.24 -9.61 -24.40
CA GLU A 177 -13.62 -9.32 -25.70
C GLU A 177 -14.41 -8.28 -26.52
N SER A 178 -15.73 -8.18 -26.27
CA SER A 178 -16.62 -7.19 -26.87
C SER A 178 -16.23 -5.74 -26.54
N CYS A 179 -15.49 -5.50 -25.45
CA CYS A 179 -15.01 -4.20 -25.03
C CYS A 179 -13.54 -4.01 -25.44
N PRO A 180 -13.26 -3.34 -26.58
CA PRO A 180 -11.89 -3.16 -27.05
C PRO A 180 -11.12 -2.15 -26.16
N PRO A 181 -9.81 -2.35 -25.97
CA PRO A 181 -8.96 -1.37 -25.29
C PRO A 181 -8.84 -0.09 -26.14
N VAL A 182 -8.72 1.06 -25.48
CA VAL A 182 -8.53 2.34 -26.17
C VAL A 182 -7.10 2.46 -26.69
N PRO A 183 -6.87 2.92 -27.94
CA PRO A 183 -5.53 3.20 -28.43
C PRO A 183 -4.93 4.41 -27.71
N LEU A 184 -3.93 4.19 -26.84
CA LEU A 184 -3.31 5.25 -26.01
C LEU A 184 -2.71 6.40 -26.82
N THR A 185 -2.24 6.12 -28.04
CA THR A 185 -1.69 7.13 -28.96
C THR A 185 -2.68 8.25 -29.30
N ARG A 186 -3.98 8.04 -29.11
CA ARG A 186 -5.02 9.06 -29.30
C ARG A 186 -4.93 10.18 -28.27
N PHE A 187 -4.35 9.91 -27.11
CA PHE A 187 -4.19 10.87 -26.01
C PHE A 187 -2.86 11.61 -26.03
N LYS A 188 -2.11 11.57 -27.14
CA LYS A 188 -0.74 12.12 -27.24
C LYS A 188 -0.63 13.61 -26.88
N SER A 189 -1.67 14.38 -27.14
CA SER A 189 -1.69 15.83 -26.87
C SER A 189 -2.30 16.19 -25.52
N GLU A 190 -2.84 15.21 -24.81
CA GLU A 190 -3.54 15.44 -23.56
C GLU A 190 -2.59 15.45 -22.36
N PRO A 191 -2.88 16.23 -21.31
CA PRO A 191 -2.08 16.25 -20.09
C PRO A 191 -2.34 15.01 -19.22
N PHE A 192 -1.27 14.46 -18.64
CA PHE A 192 -1.33 13.31 -17.74
C PHE A 192 -0.89 13.66 -16.33
N ILE A 193 -1.57 13.03 -15.37
CA ILE A 193 -1.22 13.00 -13.94
C ILE A 193 -0.76 11.61 -13.63
N MET A 194 0.53 11.44 -13.35
CA MET A 194 1.13 10.13 -13.12
C MET A 194 1.45 9.93 -11.65
N LEU A 195 1.44 8.68 -11.22
CA LEU A 195 2.06 8.35 -9.94
C LEU A 195 3.58 8.22 -10.11
N LYS A 196 4.33 8.53 -9.04
CA LYS A 196 5.79 8.40 -9.03
C LYS A 196 6.24 6.98 -9.39
N PRO A 197 7.45 6.80 -9.94
CA PRO A 197 7.95 5.48 -10.39
C PRO A 197 8.09 4.44 -9.27
N GLU A 198 8.20 4.87 -8.02
CA GLU A 198 8.29 4.00 -6.84
C GLU A 198 6.94 3.35 -6.49
N ASN A 199 5.83 3.95 -6.95
CA ASN A 199 4.50 3.40 -6.78
C ASN A 199 4.23 2.35 -7.87
N ASP A 200 3.64 1.20 -7.50
CA ASP A 200 3.34 0.11 -8.46
C ASP A 200 2.43 0.58 -9.60
N THR A 201 1.39 1.36 -9.32
CA THR A 201 0.54 1.93 -10.38
C THR A 201 1.32 2.85 -11.31
N GLY A 202 2.21 3.70 -10.78
CA GLY A 202 3.06 4.59 -11.57
C GLY A 202 4.05 3.82 -12.46
N LYS A 203 4.65 2.76 -11.94
CA LYS A 203 5.53 1.87 -12.69
C LYS A 203 4.78 1.18 -13.83
N ARG A 204 3.62 0.60 -13.54
CA ARG A 204 2.78 -0.09 -14.54
C ARG A 204 2.25 0.85 -15.61
N ALA A 205 1.79 2.03 -15.23
CA ALA A 205 1.31 3.03 -16.17
C ALA A 205 2.41 3.42 -17.19
N ARG A 206 3.65 3.62 -16.72
CA ARG A 206 4.80 3.87 -17.63
C ARG A 206 5.09 2.68 -18.53
N MET A 207 5.05 1.46 -17.99
CA MET A 207 5.25 0.25 -18.80
C MET A 207 4.15 0.10 -19.87
N ILE A 208 2.88 0.35 -19.51
CA ILE A 208 1.77 0.35 -20.47
C ILE A 208 2.02 1.39 -21.58
N CYS A 209 2.45 2.60 -21.22
CA CYS A 209 2.76 3.63 -22.20
C CYS A 209 3.91 3.21 -23.13
N GLN A 210 5.01 2.69 -22.58
CA GLN A 210 6.18 2.26 -23.36
C GLN A 210 5.83 1.12 -24.32
N ASN A 211 5.10 0.10 -23.89
CA ASN A 211 4.70 -1.04 -24.70
C ASN A 211 3.72 -0.65 -25.83
N ASN A 212 3.00 0.45 -25.65
CA ASN A 212 2.12 1.02 -26.67
C ASN A 212 2.77 2.14 -27.50
N LEU A 213 4.12 2.27 -27.46
CA LEU A 213 4.89 3.31 -28.15
C LEU A 213 4.33 4.73 -27.92
N PHE A 214 3.92 4.98 -26.69
CA PHE A 214 3.28 6.19 -26.26
C PHE A 214 4.08 6.88 -25.16
N GLU A 215 4.38 8.17 -25.32
CA GLU A 215 5.01 9.01 -24.31
C GLU A 215 3.98 10.01 -23.78
N PRO A 216 3.55 9.90 -22.51
CA PRO A 216 2.55 10.78 -21.94
C PRO A 216 3.14 12.19 -21.65
N ASN A 217 2.35 13.23 -21.91
CA ASN A 217 2.66 14.59 -21.49
C ASN A 217 2.36 14.75 -19.99
N ILE A 218 3.34 14.43 -19.13
CA ILE A 218 3.18 14.44 -17.68
C ILE A 218 3.25 15.88 -17.17
N ILE A 219 2.15 16.38 -16.62
CA ILE A 219 2.07 17.72 -16.01
C ILE A 219 2.20 17.70 -14.49
N LEU A 220 1.86 16.58 -13.83
CA LEU A 220 1.98 16.39 -12.39
C LEU A 220 2.40 14.97 -12.06
N GLU A 221 3.21 14.82 -11.02
CA GLU A 221 3.53 13.52 -10.42
C GLU A 221 3.05 13.48 -8.96
N MET A 222 2.33 12.39 -8.60
CA MET A 222 1.69 12.23 -7.29
C MET A 222 2.16 10.95 -6.60
N ASP A 223 2.05 10.95 -5.27
CA ASP A 223 2.33 9.75 -4.47
C ASP A 223 1.12 8.83 -4.33
N GLN A 224 -0.10 9.40 -4.36
CA GLN A 224 -1.33 8.70 -4.02
C GLN A 224 -2.32 8.68 -5.18
N GLN A 225 -2.88 7.50 -5.46
CA GLN A 225 -3.83 7.28 -6.55
C GLN A 225 -5.12 8.10 -6.36
N MET A 226 -5.60 8.20 -5.12
CA MET A 226 -6.80 8.99 -4.81
C MET A 226 -6.61 10.48 -5.14
N THR A 227 -5.44 11.04 -4.82
CA THR A 227 -5.11 12.43 -5.15
C THR A 227 -5.06 12.63 -6.66
N SER A 228 -4.43 11.73 -7.39
CA SER A 228 -4.38 11.75 -8.86
C SER A 228 -5.79 11.73 -9.46
N TYR A 229 -6.66 10.86 -8.98
CA TYR A 229 -8.05 10.77 -9.44
C TYR A 229 -8.86 12.05 -9.15
N ASN A 230 -8.75 12.62 -7.95
CA ASN A 230 -9.44 13.86 -7.59
C ASN A 230 -9.01 15.04 -8.48
N ILE A 231 -7.73 15.11 -8.87
CA ILE A 231 -7.22 16.10 -9.82
C ILE A 231 -7.81 15.85 -11.21
N THR A 232 -7.96 14.58 -11.63
CA THR A 232 -8.66 14.23 -12.88
C THR A 232 -10.13 14.67 -12.84
N CYS A 233 -10.84 14.45 -11.74
CA CYS A 233 -12.21 14.94 -11.55
C CYS A 233 -12.30 16.47 -11.64
N SER A 234 -11.25 17.20 -11.26
CA SER A 234 -11.15 18.65 -11.38
C SER A 234 -10.82 19.14 -12.79
N GLY A 235 -10.68 18.23 -13.77
CA GLY A 235 -10.50 18.58 -15.18
C GLY A 235 -9.05 18.85 -15.61
N MET A 236 -8.04 18.61 -14.76
CA MET A 236 -6.67 18.98 -15.07
C MET A 236 -5.92 18.02 -16.00
N GLY A 237 -6.21 16.73 -15.94
CA GLY A 237 -5.46 15.75 -16.72
C GLY A 237 -5.95 14.33 -16.53
N ILE A 238 -5.42 13.44 -17.35
CA ILE A 238 -5.73 12.00 -17.40
C ILE A 238 -4.94 11.25 -16.35
N SER A 239 -5.56 10.29 -15.67
CA SER A 239 -4.86 9.41 -14.72
C SER A 239 -5.13 7.92 -14.96
N PHE A 240 -4.17 7.09 -14.53
CA PHE A 240 -4.31 5.64 -14.43
C PHE A 240 -4.79 5.29 -13.04
N ILE A 241 -5.92 4.58 -12.96
CA ILE A 241 -6.54 4.18 -11.69
C ILE A 241 -6.89 2.70 -11.68
N GLY A 242 -6.98 2.11 -10.50
CA GLY A 242 -7.52 0.76 -10.35
C GLY A 242 -9.05 0.75 -10.40
N ASP A 243 -9.63 -0.23 -11.05
CA ASP A 243 -11.09 -0.41 -11.15
C ASP A 243 -11.76 -0.60 -9.76
N ILE A 244 -11.05 -1.17 -8.81
CA ILE A 244 -11.52 -1.35 -7.43
C ILE A 244 -11.81 0.00 -6.78
N MET A 245 -11.02 1.03 -7.08
CA MET A 245 -11.22 2.35 -6.51
C MET A 245 -12.62 2.89 -6.83
N LEU A 246 -13.15 2.65 -8.03
CA LEU A 246 -14.49 3.13 -8.43
C LEU A 246 -15.61 2.52 -7.58
N SER A 247 -15.42 1.33 -7.04
CA SER A 247 -16.41 0.73 -6.11
C SER A 247 -16.45 1.40 -4.73
N LYS A 248 -15.50 2.31 -4.45
CA LYS A 248 -15.27 2.90 -3.13
C LYS A 248 -15.43 4.41 -3.08
N VAL A 249 -15.34 5.07 -4.23
CA VAL A 249 -15.47 6.54 -4.31
C VAL A 249 -16.86 6.94 -4.79
N PRO A 250 -17.34 8.14 -4.45
CA PRO A 250 -18.56 8.68 -5.04
C PRO A 250 -18.40 8.75 -6.56
N LEU A 251 -19.40 8.21 -7.26
CA LEU A 251 -19.42 8.27 -8.72
C LEU A 251 -19.67 9.71 -9.18
N THR A 252 -18.98 10.13 -10.23
CA THR A 252 -19.12 11.44 -10.84
C THR A 252 -19.32 11.32 -12.35
N SER A 253 -20.09 12.23 -12.92
CA SER A 253 -20.23 12.42 -14.38
C SER A 253 -19.06 13.18 -15.00
N ASP A 254 -18.14 13.70 -14.17
CA ASP A 254 -17.05 14.58 -14.62
C ASP A 254 -15.87 13.80 -15.20
N VAL A 255 -15.94 12.47 -15.20
CA VAL A 255 -14.88 11.58 -15.67
C VAL A 255 -15.44 10.52 -16.62
N VAL A 256 -14.72 10.27 -17.70
CA VAL A 256 -14.97 9.19 -18.65
C VAL A 256 -13.87 8.14 -18.49
N TYR A 257 -14.24 6.87 -18.54
CA TYR A 257 -13.32 5.76 -18.32
C TYR A 257 -13.08 4.98 -19.61
N TYR A 258 -11.86 4.42 -19.73
CA TYR A 258 -11.44 3.64 -20.88
C TYR A 258 -10.68 2.38 -20.47
N LYS A 259 -10.93 1.27 -21.19
CA LYS A 259 -10.19 0.02 -21.00
C LYS A 259 -8.76 0.16 -21.52
N LEU A 260 -7.81 -0.33 -20.75
CA LEU A 260 -6.42 -0.51 -21.16
C LEU A 260 -6.17 -1.92 -21.69
N PRO A 261 -5.06 -2.18 -22.43
CA PRO A 261 -4.69 -3.53 -22.85
C PRO A 261 -4.59 -4.49 -21.66
N ALA A 262 -5.20 -5.67 -21.79
CA ALA A 262 -5.44 -6.58 -20.66
C ALA A 262 -4.17 -7.14 -20.02
N CYS A 263 -3.16 -7.51 -20.83
CA CYS A 263 -1.94 -8.18 -20.35
C CYS A 263 -1.11 -7.33 -19.38
N GLU A 264 -1.24 -6.02 -19.45
CA GLU A 264 -0.42 -5.09 -18.68
C GLU A 264 -1.22 -4.38 -17.57
N SER A 265 -2.53 -4.31 -17.74
CA SER A 265 -3.42 -3.63 -16.79
C SER A 265 -3.79 -4.51 -15.60
N SER A 266 -3.82 -5.84 -15.76
CA SER A 266 -4.19 -6.76 -14.68
C SER A 266 -3.08 -6.91 -13.64
N ARG A 267 -3.46 -6.94 -12.37
CA ARG A 267 -2.58 -7.23 -11.24
C ARG A 267 -3.32 -7.89 -10.09
N ASP A 268 -2.59 -8.71 -9.32
CA ASP A 268 -3.12 -9.27 -8.08
C ASP A 268 -2.85 -8.34 -6.92
N ILE A 269 -3.86 -8.11 -6.09
CA ILE A 269 -3.71 -7.59 -4.74
C ILE A 269 -3.50 -8.79 -3.82
N ARG A 270 -2.45 -8.75 -3.00
CA ARG A 270 -2.05 -9.86 -2.15
C ARG A 270 -1.86 -9.42 -0.71
N PHE A 271 -2.24 -10.31 0.20
CA PHE A 271 -1.72 -10.26 1.56
C PHE A 271 -0.33 -10.87 1.59
N TYR A 272 0.60 -10.18 2.23
CA TYR A 272 1.98 -10.60 2.42
C TYR A 272 2.30 -10.75 3.90
N TRP A 273 3.16 -11.72 4.23
CA TRP A 273 3.77 -11.91 5.54
C TRP A 273 5.22 -12.39 5.37
N LYS A 274 6.01 -12.27 6.44
CA LYS A 274 7.43 -12.68 6.43
C LYS A 274 7.55 -14.21 6.38
N ASN A 275 8.41 -14.74 5.52
CA ASN A 275 8.74 -16.16 5.46
C ASN A 275 9.33 -16.65 6.79
N GLY A 276 8.97 -17.87 7.18
CA GLY A 276 9.48 -18.52 8.39
C GLY A 276 8.98 -17.92 9.70
N ARG A 277 8.14 -16.89 9.66
CA ARG A 277 7.48 -16.36 10.86
C ARG A 277 6.32 -17.29 11.27
N TYR A 278 6.15 -17.47 12.59
CA TYR A 278 4.96 -18.11 13.12
C TYR A 278 3.70 -17.38 12.68
N GLN A 279 2.79 -18.08 12.02
CA GLN A 279 1.48 -17.55 11.69
C GLN A 279 0.55 -17.71 12.86
N THR A 280 0.19 -16.61 13.50
CA THR A 280 -0.77 -16.62 14.59
C THR A 280 -2.15 -17.01 14.07
N ARG A 281 -2.97 -17.56 14.92
CA ARG A 281 -4.36 -17.90 14.62
C ARG A 281 -5.16 -16.68 14.18
N ALA A 282 -4.85 -15.48 14.72
CA ALA A 282 -5.43 -14.22 14.30
C ALA A 282 -5.09 -13.90 12.84
N MET A 283 -3.84 -14.11 12.40
CA MET A 283 -3.44 -13.96 10.99
C MET A 283 -4.19 -14.95 10.09
N GLU A 284 -4.24 -16.24 10.48
CA GLU A 284 -4.92 -17.27 9.70
C GLU A 284 -6.41 -16.96 9.50
N GLU A 285 -7.10 -16.59 10.58
CA GLU A 285 -8.53 -16.24 10.51
C GLU A 285 -8.78 -14.98 9.70
N PHE A 286 -7.90 -13.97 9.81
CA PHE A 286 -8.01 -12.77 8.98
C PHE A 286 -7.79 -13.07 7.49
N LEU A 287 -6.86 -13.94 7.17
CA LEU A 287 -6.61 -14.36 5.78
C LEU A 287 -7.76 -15.18 5.16
N LYS A 288 -8.67 -15.75 5.94
CA LYS A 288 -9.85 -16.48 5.44
C LYS A 288 -11.01 -15.58 5.05
N MET A 289 -10.95 -14.31 5.41
CA MET A 289 -11.98 -13.31 5.06
C MET A 289 -11.87 -12.87 3.61
#